data_0d7952e81075e63b941c7c81c957b59b
#
_entry.id   0d7952e81075e63b941c7c81c957b59b
#
_cell.length_a   1.000
_cell.length_b   1.000
_cell.length_c   1.000
_cell.angle_alpha   90.00
_cell.angle_beta   90.00
_cell.angle_gamma   90.00
#
_symmetry.space_group_name_H-M   'P 1'
#
loop_
_entity.id
_entity.type
_entity.pdbx_description
1 polymer ?
#
loop_
_entity_poly.entity_id
_entity_poly.type
_entity_poly.pdbx_seq_one_letter_code
_entity_poly.pdbx_strand_id
1 'polypeptide(L)'
;PYYKENNVDIFGVESAGEGIASGKHAATLTSKAPIGILLGARSNVLMNNDGQINESFTEASGLDFSGVGPEICYMASIGKIKFLATTDKEARETFLMMCRKTGILPAIEACYVIHATLKEIKKRKNPKENHLIHLCGSGESNVARMLKYKRDNE
;
A
#
# COMPACT_ATOMS: atom_id res chain seq x y z
N PRO A 1 -17.38 9.91 5.09
CA PRO A 1 -17.78 11.32 5.21
C PRO A 1 -16.79 12.27 4.54
N TYR A 2 -15.47 12.12 4.78
CA TYR A 2 -14.42 13.05 4.31
C TYR A 2 -14.23 13.12 2.78
N TYR A 3 -14.64 12.11 2.03
CA TYR A 3 -14.57 12.15 0.56
C TYR A 3 -15.47 13.22 -0.09
N LYS A 4 -16.38 13.81 0.71
CA LYS A 4 -17.24 14.91 0.28
C LYS A 4 -16.58 16.29 0.46
N GLU A 5 -15.53 16.35 1.27
CA GLU A 5 -14.81 17.59 1.55
C GLU A 5 -13.87 17.93 0.38
N ASN A 6 -13.93 19.17 -0.07
CA ASN A 6 -13.11 19.63 -1.21
C ASN A 6 -11.66 19.95 -0.84
N ASN A 7 -11.36 20.05 0.47
CA ASN A 7 -10.04 20.40 1.01
C ASN A 7 -9.29 19.19 1.60
N VAL A 8 -9.81 17.98 1.41
CA VAL A 8 -9.20 16.73 1.90
C VAL A 8 -8.83 15.83 0.73
N ASP A 9 -7.55 15.55 0.57
CA ASP A 9 -7.04 14.50 -0.32
C ASP A 9 -6.99 13.19 0.44
N ILE A 10 -7.59 12.13 -0.11
CA ILE A 10 -7.56 10.78 0.46
C ILE A 10 -6.64 9.92 -0.42
N PHE A 11 -5.71 9.23 0.21
CA PHE A 11 -4.80 8.31 -0.46
C PHE A 11 -4.95 6.90 0.10
N GLY A 12 -5.11 5.92 -0.81
CA GLY A 12 -4.86 4.51 -0.53
C GLY A 12 -3.44 4.14 -0.95
N VAL A 13 -2.83 3.21 -0.23
CA VAL A 13 -1.48 2.73 -0.58
C VAL A 13 -1.52 1.22 -0.72
N GLU A 14 -1.06 0.75 -1.87
CA GLU A 14 -0.99 -0.66 -2.23
C GLU A 14 0.45 -1.18 -2.19
N SER A 15 0.61 -2.49 -2.07
CA SER A 15 1.93 -3.10 -2.18
C SER A 15 2.35 -3.25 -3.65
N ALA A 16 3.47 -2.62 -4.00
CA ALA A 16 4.13 -2.84 -5.27
C ALA A 16 5.04 -4.10 -5.27
N GLY A 17 5.11 -4.86 -4.18
CA GLY A 17 5.92 -6.07 -4.10
C GLY A 17 7.38 -5.85 -4.52
N GLU A 18 7.81 -6.55 -5.58
CA GLU A 18 9.12 -6.36 -6.24
C GLU A 18 9.10 -5.24 -7.31
N GLY A 19 8.02 -4.46 -7.38
CA GLY A 19 7.78 -3.42 -8.38
C GLY A 19 6.68 -3.82 -9.36
N ILE A 20 5.79 -2.89 -9.71
CA ILE A 20 4.64 -3.17 -10.60
C ILE A 20 5.09 -3.76 -11.95
N ALA A 21 6.19 -3.25 -12.51
CA ALA A 21 6.72 -3.71 -13.78
C ALA A 21 7.24 -5.16 -13.76
N SER A 22 7.54 -5.71 -12.58
CA SER A 22 7.97 -7.11 -12.44
C SER A 22 6.83 -8.12 -12.59
N GLY A 23 5.57 -7.67 -12.50
CA GLY A 23 4.39 -8.52 -12.40
C GLY A 23 4.18 -9.14 -11.01
N LYS A 24 5.13 -9.03 -10.09
CA LYS A 24 5.05 -9.52 -8.72
C LYS A 24 4.66 -8.39 -7.77
N HIS A 25 3.37 -8.14 -7.64
CA HIS A 25 2.80 -7.08 -6.80
C HIS A 25 1.35 -7.39 -6.39
N ALA A 26 0.82 -6.63 -5.42
CA ALA A 26 -0.59 -6.62 -5.02
C ALA A 26 -1.26 -5.26 -5.28
N ALA A 27 -0.69 -4.44 -6.17
CA ALA A 27 -1.14 -3.10 -6.48
C ALA A 27 -2.22 -3.11 -7.58
N THR A 28 -3.45 -3.46 -7.23
CA THR A 28 -4.56 -3.64 -8.17
C THR A 28 -4.98 -2.33 -8.86
N LEU A 29 -5.21 -1.27 -8.09
CA LEU A 29 -5.68 0.02 -8.63
C LEU A 29 -4.54 0.83 -9.23
N THR A 30 -3.37 0.83 -8.59
CA THR A 30 -2.20 1.56 -9.09
C THR A 30 -1.67 0.96 -10.40
N SER A 31 -1.75 -0.37 -10.59
CA SER A 31 -1.42 -1.03 -11.85
C SER A 31 -2.50 -0.91 -12.93
N LYS A 32 -3.67 -0.32 -12.57
CA LYS A 32 -4.84 -0.22 -13.45
C LYS A 32 -5.36 -1.59 -13.90
N ALA A 33 -5.40 -2.55 -12.99
CA ALA A 33 -5.94 -3.88 -13.26
C ALA A 33 -7.37 -3.80 -13.82
N PRO A 34 -7.75 -4.72 -14.74
CA PRO A 34 -9.05 -4.70 -15.38
C PRO A 34 -10.20 -4.94 -14.38
N ILE A 35 -11.42 -4.67 -14.81
CA ILE A 35 -12.63 -4.99 -14.04
C ILE A 35 -12.98 -6.47 -14.27
N GLY A 36 -13.17 -7.20 -13.17
CA GLY A 36 -13.58 -8.60 -13.15
C GLY A 36 -14.59 -8.89 -12.07
N ILE A 37 -14.86 -10.17 -11.86
CA ILE A 37 -15.68 -10.66 -10.76
C ILE A 37 -14.81 -11.45 -9.81
N LEU A 38 -14.76 -11.01 -8.56
CA LEU A 38 -14.03 -11.67 -7.49
C LEU A 38 -14.96 -11.88 -6.29
N LEU A 39 -15.11 -13.13 -5.83
CA LEU A 39 -16.01 -13.50 -4.73
C LEU A 39 -17.44 -12.96 -4.90
N GLY A 40 -17.95 -12.97 -6.14
CA GLY A 40 -19.29 -12.48 -6.48
C GLY A 40 -19.43 -10.96 -6.60
N ALA A 41 -18.37 -10.19 -6.35
CA ALA A 41 -18.37 -8.73 -6.48
C ALA A 41 -17.68 -8.28 -7.78
N ARG A 42 -18.26 -7.29 -8.44
CA ARG A 42 -17.62 -6.61 -9.58
C ARG A 42 -16.61 -5.59 -9.07
N SER A 43 -15.35 -5.77 -9.43
CA SER A 43 -14.24 -4.97 -8.89
C SER A 43 -13.05 -4.97 -9.86
N ASN A 44 -12.02 -4.15 -9.58
CA ASN A 44 -10.73 -4.31 -10.23
C ASN A 44 -10.03 -5.53 -9.65
N VAL A 45 -9.46 -6.37 -10.53
CA VAL A 45 -8.83 -7.64 -10.17
C VAL A 45 -7.59 -7.86 -11.01
N LEU A 46 -6.50 -8.30 -10.37
CA LEU A 46 -5.31 -8.75 -11.08
C LEU A 46 -5.65 -10.01 -11.87
N MET A 47 -5.65 -9.92 -13.19
CA MET A 47 -6.00 -11.03 -14.09
C MET A 47 -5.03 -11.08 -15.28
N ASN A 48 -4.88 -12.28 -15.82
CA ASN A 48 -4.22 -12.49 -17.11
C ASN A 48 -5.17 -12.21 -18.28
N ASN A 49 -4.67 -12.36 -19.49
CA ASN A 49 -5.44 -12.11 -20.72
C ASN A 49 -6.61 -13.10 -20.93
N ASP A 50 -6.56 -14.27 -20.28
CA ASP A 50 -7.61 -15.29 -20.32
C ASP A 50 -8.68 -15.07 -19.24
N GLY A 51 -8.57 -13.98 -18.47
CA GLY A 51 -9.49 -13.64 -17.37
C GLY A 51 -9.27 -14.46 -16.10
N GLN A 52 -8.17 -15.21 -16.00
CA GLN A 52 -7.81 -15.93 -14.79
C GLN A 52 -7.15 -14.97 -13.78
N ILE A 53 -7.49 -15.14 -12.50
CA ILE A 53 -6.93 -14.34 -11.42
C ILE A 53 -5.45 -14.65 -11.28
N ASN A 54 -4.62 -13.60 -11.31
CA ASN A 54 -3.20 -13.72 -11.00
C ASN A 54 -3.01 -13.76 -9.48
N GLU A 55 -2.00 -14.49 -9.03
CA GLU A 55 -1.55 -14.42 -7.65
C GLU A 55 -1.03 -13.01 -7.34
N SER A 56 -1.40 -12.49 -6.19
CA SER A 56 -0.79 -11.29 -5.62
C SER A 56 0.57 -11.63 -5.02
N PHE A 57 1.43 -10.64 -4.90
CA PHE A 57 2.76 -10.81 -4.33
C PHE A 57 3.11 -9.64 -3.42
N THR A 58 3.34 -9.95 -2.13
CA THR A 58 3.80 -8.98 -1.12
C THR A 58 4.26 -9.71 0.14
N GLU A 59 5.14 -9.08 0.90
CA GLU A 59 5.53 -9.57 2.24
C GLU A 59 4.51 -9.21 3.33
N ALA A 60 3.59 -8.30 3.06
CA ALA A 60 2.56 -7.87 3.99
C ALA A 60 1.30 -8.69 3.80
N SER A 61 1.06 -9.66 4.66
CA SER A 61 -0.09 -10.58 4.55
C SER A 61 -1.44 -9.85 4.51
N GLY A 62 -1.55 -8.72 5.19
CA GLY A 62 -2.75 -7.89 5.16
C GLY A 62 -3.00 -7.16 3.84
N LEU A 63 -2.01 -7.10 2.95
CA LEU A 63 -2.11 -6.50 1.61
C LEU A 63 -2.07 -7.54 0.49
N ASP A 64 -1.96 -8.82 0.83
CA ASP A 64 -1.81 -9.92 -0.12
C ASP A 64 -3.17 -10.37 -0.67
N PHE A 65 -3.69 -9.61 -1.60
CA PHE A 65 -4.97 -9.87 -2.24
C PHE A 65 -5.00 -9.38 -3.68
N SER A 66 -5.56 -10.20 -4.58
CA SER A 66 -5.58 -9.92 -6.03
C SER A 66 -6.68 -8.95 -6.48
N GLY A 67 -7.46 -8.41 -5.57
CA GLY A 67 -8.56 -7.49 -5.89
C GLY A 67 -8.78 -6.45 -4.81
N VAL A 68 -9.71 -5.54 -5.05
CA VAL A 68 -10.08 -4.46 -4.13
C VAL A 68 -11.59 -4.45 -3.94
N GLY A 69 -12.08 -4.05 -2.77
CA GLY A 69 -13.51 -3.95 -2.52
C GLY A 69 -14.23 -3.01 -3.50
N PRO A 70 -15.47 -3.33 -3.93
CA PRO A 70 -16.17 -2.58 -4.97
C PRO A 70 -16.42 -1.13 -4.61
N GLU A 71 -16.63 -0.80 -3.33
CA GLU A 71 -16.78 0.59 -2.88
C GLU A 71 -15.50 1.40 -3.11
N ILE A 72 -14.34 0.84 -2.76
CA ILE A 72 -13.03 1.49 -2.96
C ILE A 72 -12.73 1.66 -4.45
N CYS A 73 -13.03 0.65 -5.29
CA CYS A 73 -12.92 0.75 -6.74
C CYS A 73 -13.78 1.88 -7.30
N TYR A 74 -15.03 2.00 -6.85
CA TYR A 74 -15.90 3.09 -7.25
C TYR A 74 -15.34 4.45 -6.84
N MET A 75 -14.90 4.60 -5.61
CA MET A 75 -14.33 5.85 -5.11
C MET A 75 -13.05 6.24 -5.86
N ALA A 76 -12.23 5.27 -6.23
CA ALA A 76 -11.07 5.48 -7.09
C ALA A 76 -11.49 5.93 -8.51
N SER A 77 -12.50 5.28 -9.09
CA SER A 77 -12.98 5.58 -10.46
C SER A 77 -13.53 7.00 -10.62
N ILE A 78 -14.13 7.54 -9.56
CA ILE A 78 -14.64 8.93 -9.53
C ILE A 78 -13.61 9.94 -8.99
N GLY A 79 -12.37 9.52 -8.78
CA GLY A 79 -11.25 10.38 -8.34
C GLY A 79 -11.32 10.87 -6.89
N LYS A 80 -12.16 10.27 -6.04
CA LYS A 80 -12.28 10.62 -4.63
C LYS A 80 -11.20 10.03 -3.73
N ILE A 81 -10.60 8.93 -4.17
CA ILE A 81 -9.42 8.33 -3.54
C ILE A 81 -8.35 8.18 -4.61
N LYS A 82 -7.16 8.67 -4.34
CA LYS A 82 -5.95 8.48 -5.16
C LYS A 82 -5.18 7.29 -4.63
N PHE A 83 -4.57 6.52 -5.52
CA PHE A 83 -3.78 5.36 -5.11
C PHE A 83 -2.30 5.56 -5.41
N LEU A 84 -1.49 5.12 -4.46
CA LEU A 84 -0.04 5.08 -4.51
C LEU A 84 0.43 3.65 -4.26
N ALA A 85 1.64 3.33 -4.64
CA ALA A 85 2.23 2.04 -4.35
C ALA A 85 3.63 2.18 -3.74
N THR A 86 3.95 1.28 -2.82
CA THR A 86 5.24 1.17 -2.14
C THR A 86 5.76 -0.25 -2.31
N THR A 87 7.04 -0.43 -2.59
CA THR A 87 7.66 -1.75 -2.70
C THR A 87 7.91 -2.38 -1.32
N ASP A 88 8.03 -3.70 -1.27
CA ASP A 88 8.36 -4.44 -0.05
C ASP A 88 9.71 -3.98 0.54
N LYS A 89 10.69 -3.69 -0.32
CA LYS A 89 11.98 -3.13 0.10
C LYS A 89 11.82 -1.77 0.80
N GLU A 90 11.07 -0.85 0.20
CA GLU A 90 10.81 0.48 0.77
C GLU A 90 10.06 0.37 2.10
N ALA A 91 9.14 -0.57 2.23
CA ALA A 91 8.42 -0.83 3.48
C ALA A 91 9.36 -1.36 4.58
N ARG A 92 10.26 -2.31 4.27
CA ARG A 92 11.27 -2.81 5.23
C ARG A 92 12.20 -1.70 5.73
N GLU A 93 12.71 -0.89 4.80
CA GLU A 93 13.58 0.25 5.13
C GLU A 93 12.84 1.25 6.04
N THR A 94 11.57 1.48 5.76
CA THR A 94 10.71 2.36 6.58
C THR A 94 10.46 1.79 7.96
N PHE A 95 10.23 0.47 8.09
CA PHE A 95 10.12 -0.19 9.39
C PHE A 95 11.35 0.07 10.26
N LEU A 96 12.55 -0.20 9.72
CA LEU A 96 13.80 0.02 10.45
C LEU A 96 14.02 1.50 10.79
N MET A 97 13.67 2.39 9.89
CA MET A 97 13.75 3.84 10.12
C MET A 97 12.83 4.27 11.27
N MET A 98 11.58 3.81 11.28
CA MET A 98 10.61 4.12 12.34
C MET A 98 11.10 3.62 13.70
N CYS A 99 11.55 2.37 13.78
CA CYS A 99 12.10 1.81 15.02
C CYS A 99 13.27 2.67 15.55
N ARG A 100 14.21 3.06 14.69
CA ARG A 100 15.40 3.85 15.09
C ARG A 100 15.06 5.28 15.51
N LYS A 101 14.11 5.92 14.83
CA LYS A 101 13.81 7.35 15.03
C LYS A 101 12.75 7.61 16.10
N THR A 102 11.82 6.70 16.27
CA THR A 102 10.64 6.95 17.12
C THR A 102 10.46 5.92 18.23
N GLY A 103 11.14 4.78 18.17
CA GLY A 103 10.91 3.65 19.07
C GLY A 103 9.60 2.88 18.81
N ILE A 104 8.81 3.29 17.80
CA ILE A 104 7.56 2.63 17.44
C ILE A 104 7.87 1.43 16.55
N LEU A 105 7.23 0.29 16.84
CA LEU A 105 7.21 -0.92 16.01
C LEU A 105 5.88 -0.95 15.22
N PRO A 106 5.79 -0.33 14.03
CA PRO A 106 4.57 -0.36 13.24
C PRO A 106 4.40 -1.73 12.58
N ALA A 107 3.16 -2.14 12.30
CA ALA A 107 2.94 -3.27 11.41
C ALA A 107 3.58 -3.00 10.04
N ILE A 108 4.03 -4.06 9.35
CA ILE A 108 4.69 -3.89 8.04
C ILE A 108 3.73 -3.21 7.05
N GLU A 109 2.45 -3.50 7.12
CA GLU A 109 1.39 -2.87 6.31
C GLU A 109 1.36 -1.35 6.49
N ALA A 110 1.52 -0.85 7.71
CA ALA A 110 1.59 0.58 7.99
C ALA A 110 2.85 1.23 7.38
N CYS A 111 3.93 0.48 7.23
CA CYS A 111 5.18 1.00 6.65
C CYS A 111 5.02 1.40 5.18
N TYR A 112 4.14 0.74 4.42
CA TYR A 112 3.81 1.14 3.04
C TYR A 112 3.19 2.53 3.02
N VAL A 113 2.24 2.79 3.91
CA VAL A 113 1.57 4.09 4.02
C VAL A 113 2.53 5.17 4.49
N ILE A 114 3.35 4.89 5.51
CA ILE A 114 4.35 5.84 6.03
C ILE A 114 5.33 6.23 4.92
N HIS A 115 5.86 5.24 4.17
CA HIS A 115 6.79 5.51 3.05
C HIS A 115 6.15 6.41 2.00
N ALA A 116 4.97 6.04 1.51
CA ALA A 116 4.24 6.81 0.50
C ALA A 116 3.96 8.24 0.98
N THR A 117 3.54 8.40 2.25
CA THR A 117 3.28 9.72 2.83
C THR A 117 4.55 10.58 2.88
N LEU A 118 5.67 10.03 3.34
CA LEU A 118 6.95 10.77 3.36
C LEU A 118 7.40 11.21 1.96
N LYS A 119 7.14 10.37 0.95
CA LYS A 119 7.42 10.68 -0.45
C LYS A 119 6.52 11.81 -0.98
N GLU A 120 5.22 11.79 -0.65
CA GLU A 120 4.27 12.85 -1.03
C GLU A 120 4.58 14.18 -0.31
N ILE A 121 4.92 14.17 0.96
CA ILE A 121 5.35 15.37 1.70
C ILE A 121 6.56 16.04 1.01
N LYS A 122 7.57 15.25 0.67
CA LYS A 122 8.77 15.75 -0.04
C LYS A 122 8.43 16.35 -1.40
N LYS A 123 7.46 15.76 -2.11
CA LYS A 123 7.02 16.21 -3.43
C LYS A 123 6.21 17.50 -3.35
N ARG A 124 5.27 17.61 -2.41
CA ARG A 124 4.37 18.74 -2.25
C ARG A 124 5.07 19.99 -1.70
N LYS A 125 6.04 19.81 -0.81
CA LYS A 125 6.85 20.90 -0.20
C LYS A 125 6.02 22.00 0.46
N ASN A 126 4.82 21.67 0.96
CA ASN A 126 3.93 22.62 1.62
C ASN A 126 3.98 22.42 3.14
N PRO A 127 4.64 23.33 3.91
CA PRO A 127 4.78 23.17 5.36
C PRO A 127 3.50 23.42 6.15
N LYS A 128 2.42 23.88 5.48
CA LYS A 128 1.11 24.15 6.13
C LYS A 128 0.13 23.00 5.98
N GLU A 129 0.47 21.95 5.23
CA GLU A 129 -0.39 20.78 5.09
C GLU A 129 -0.30 19.88 6.32
N ASN A 130 -1.45 19.42 6.80
CA ASN A 130 -1.53 18.36 7.80
C ASN A 130 -1.65 17.02 7.11
N HIS A 131 -0.84 16.05 7.51
CA HIS A 131 -0.86 14.69 6.99
C HIS A 131 -1.28 13.74 8.11
N LEU A 132 -2.42 13.09 7.92
CA LEU A 132 -2.91 12.05 8.83
C LEU A 132 -2.58 10.68 8.25
N ILE A 133 -1.87 9.85 9.03
CA ILE A 133 -1.53 8.47 8.67
C ILE A 133 -2.28 7.53 9.59
N HIS A 134 -3.00 6.56 9.01
CA HIS A 134 -3.57 5.46 9.78
C HIS A 134 -2.50 4.38 10.02
N LEU A 135 -2.12 4.19 11.28
CA LEU A 135 -1.22 3.12 11.69
C LEU A 135 -2.05 1.93 12.17
N CYS A 136 -2.17 0.92 11.33
CA CYS A 136 -2.87 -0.33 11.66
C CYS A 136 -1.91 -1.36 12.25
N GLY A 137 -2.29 -1.95 13.37
CA GLY A 137 -1.58 -3.08 13.97
C GLY A 137 -0.22 -2.77 14.60
N SER A 138 0.34 -3.80 15.24
CA SER A 138 1.66 -3.81 15.88
C SER A 138 2.66 -4.60 15.02
N GLY A 139 3.92 -4.14 15.00
CA GLY A 139 5.01 -4.78 14.27
C GLY A 139 5.72 -5.92 15.01
N GLU A 140 5.25 -6.32 16.18
CA GLU A 140 5.92 -7.36 16.99
C GLU A 140 6.12 -8.66 16.23
N SER A 141 5.12 -9.11 15.47
CA SER A 141 5.20 -10.31 14.63
C SER A 141 6.23 -10.19 13.49
N ASN A 142 6.59 -8.98 13.11
CA ASN A 142 7.54 -8.73 12.03
C ASN A 142 9.00 -8.64 12.50
N VAL A 143 9.26 -8.51 13.82
CA VAL A 143 10.61 -8.23 14.39
C VAL A 143 11.63 -9.27 13.94
N ALA A 144 11.33 -10.57 14.07
CA ALA A 144 12.29 -11.64 13.71
C ALA A 144 12.71 -11.55 12.23
N ARG A 145 11.74 -11.33 11.33
CA ARG A 145 11.99 -11.16 9.88
C ARG A 145 12.80 -9.89 9.61
N MET A 146 12.49 -8.79 10.27
CA MET A 146 13.21 -7.52 10.09
C MET A 146 14.64 -7.56 10.63
N LEU A 147 14.89 -8.30 11.73
CA LEU A 147 16.24 -8.51 12.24
C LEU A 147 17.07 -9.37 11.28
N LYS A 148 16.47 -10.39 10.67
CA LYS A 148 17.14 -11.17 9.60
C LYS A 148 17.48 -10.27 8.42
N TYR A 149 16.52 -9.54 7.90
CA TYR A 149 16.72 -8.59 6.78
C TYR A 149 17.86 -7.61 7.06
N LYS A 150 17.89 -7.04 8.28
CA LYS A 150 18.95 -6.12 8.70
C LYS A 150 20.34 -6.79 8.65
N ARG A 151 20.48 -7.99 9.19
CA ARG A 151 21.77 -8.74 9.20
C ARG A 151 22.26 -9.08 7.79
N ASP A 152 21.33 -9.41 6.89
CA ASP A 152 21.65 -9.81 5.52
C ASP A 152 22.03 -8.61 4.62
N ASN A 153 21.84 -7.36 5.08
CA ASN A 153 22.07 -6.13 4.32
C ASN A 153 23.03 -5.12 5.02
N GLU A 154 23.61 -5.48 6.17
CA GLU A 154 24.72 -4.76 6.83
C GLU A 154 26.05 -5.49 6.60
#